data_0521e43cb40c3fa21500d62baedf7b9f
#
_entry.id   0521e43cb40c3fa21500d62baedf7b9f
#
_cell.length_a   1.000
_cell.length_b   1.000
_cell.length_c   1.000
_cell.angle_alpha   90.00
_cell.angle_beta   90.00
_cell.angle_gamma   90.00
#
_symmetry.space_group_name_H-M   'P 1'
#
loop_
_entity.id
_entity.type
_entity.pdbx_description
1 polymer ?
#
loop_
_entity_poly.entity_id
_entity_poly.type
_entity_poly.pdbx_seq_one_letter_code
_entity_poly.pdbx_strand_id
1 'polypeptide(L)'
;MTNVKLITHNSRVNRPLVAHVEAGLRSFDRTMPEEINRIVTDALSDYLFTSEKSGNQNLLREGIPREKLFFVGNTMIDTLLKHRDKAQHSKILEKLGLINLELKTENSNLIPYGVLTLHRPSNVDNEETFRKILEALKEVAKHLPIIFPAHPRTVNRIKEFHFEKCFYLAAQNSTLKIKNYHINCVEPLGYLDFLCLMSSAKLVITDSGGIQEETTILRIPCVTLRENTERPVTATQGTNVIVGTNPRKIVDECVSALNGNRSHKRIPAFWDGKAGDRIVSILAERMSQSK
;
A
#
# COMPACT_ATOMS: atom_id res chain seq x y z
N MET A 1 -4.99 -7.36 -9.05
CA MET A 1 -5.12 -8.37 -10.14
C MET A 1 -3.89 -9.25 -10.07
N THR A 2 -4.08 -10.55 -9.90
CA THR A 2 -2.99 -11.52 -9.84
C THR A 2 -2.43 -11.69 -11.26
N ASN A 3 -1.21 -11.24 -11.49
CA ASN A 3 -0.56 -11.37 -12.80
C ASN A 3 -0.07 -12.81 -12.98
N VAL A 4 -0.89 -13.66 -13.56
CA VAL A 4 -0.48 -14.97 -14.06
C VAL A 4 0.13 -14.76 -15.44
N LYS A 5 1.45 -14.89 -15.58
CA LYS A 5 2.13 -14.89 -16.87
C LYS A 5 2.32 -16.33 -17.33
N LEU A 6 1.76 -16.66 -18.48
CA LEU A 6 2.04 -17.92 -19.19
C LEU A 6 3.45 -17.84 -19.81
N ILE A 7 4.34 -18.76 -19.41
CA ILE A 7 5.74 -18.71 -19.81
C ILE A 7 6.14 -20.04 -20.49
N THR A 8 5.85 -20.22 -21.74
CA THR A 8 6.39 -21.27 -22.61
C THR A 8 5.82 -22.71 -22.49
N HIS A 9 5.89 -23.44 -23.61
CA HIS A 9 5.62 -24.88 -23.68
C HIS A 9 6.77 -25.70 -23.07
N ASN A 10 6.45 -26.55 -22.11
CA ASN A 10 7.35 -27.61 -21.67
C ASN A 10 7.10 -28.85 -22.55
N SER A 11 8.10 -29.39 -23.21
CA SER A 11 8.02 -30.61 -24.04
C SER A 11 7.55 -31.85 -23.27
N ARG A 12 7.62 -31.87 -21.94
CA ARG A 12 7.16 -32.93 -21.05
C ARG A 12 5.69 -32.80 -20.60
N VAL A 13 5.16 -31.56 -20.64
CA VAL A 13 3.79 -31.27 -20.26
C VAL A 13 3.17 -30.47 -21.38
N ASN A 14 2.21 -31.04 -22.09
CA ASN A 14 1.58 -30.39 -23.26
C ASN A 14 0.68 -29.19 -22.89
N ARG A 15 1.15 -28.34 -22.00
CA ARG A 15 0.50 -27.09 -21.56
C ARG A 15 1.52 -25.99 -21.26
N PRO A 16 1.12 -24.71 -21.31
CA PRO A 16 1.94 -23.61 -20.84
C PRO A 16 2.31 -23.75 -19.37
N LEU A 17 3.54 -23.36 -19.01
CA LEU A 17 3.94 -23.24 -17.61
C LEU A 17 3.35 -21.97 -17.01
N VAL A 18 2.89 -22.08 -15.77
CA VAL A 18 2.29 -20.97 -15.01
C VAL A 18 3.25 -20.52 -13.92
N ALA A 19 3.53 -19.22 -13.89
CA ALA A 19 4.33 -18.60 -12.84
C ALA A 19 3.49 -17.59 -12.08
N HIS A 20 3.42 -17.71 -10.77
CA HIS A 20 2.76 -16.74 -9.89
C HIS A 20 3.80 -15.85 -9.23
N VAL A 21 3.73 -14.56 -9.51
CA VAL A 21 4.52 -13.51 -8.84
C VAL A 21 3.69 -12.96 -7.68
N GLU A 22 4.31 -12.77 -6.51
CA GLU A 22 3.68 -12.48 -5.22
C GLU A 22 2.90 -13.68 -4.64
N ALA A 23 3.42 -14.89 -4.85
CA ALA A 23 2.81 -16.13 -4.38
C ALA A 23 2.84 -16.28 -2.85
N GLY A 24 1.90 -17.04 -2.31
CA GLY A 24 1.87 -17.47 -0.91
C GLY A 24 1.40 -16.42 0.09
N LEU A 25 1.02 -15.21 -0.34
CA LEU A 25 0.43 -14.21 0.54
C LEU A 25 -0.96 -14.67 1.02
N ARG A 26 -1.21 -14.59 2.34
CA ARG A 26 -2.49 -15.01 2.95
C ARG A 26 -2.98 -13.99 3.98
N SER A 27 -4.24 -13.62 3.86
CA SER A 27 -4.99 -12.88 4.89
C SER A 27 -5.73 -13.82 5.84
N PHE A 28 -5.89 -15.08 5.44
CA PHE A 28 -6.71 -16.10 6.10
C PHE A 28 -8.20 -15.73 6.21
N ASP A 29 -8.63 -14.75 5.44
CA ASP A 29 -10.03 -14.31 5.35
C ASP A 29 -10.65 -14.78 4.03
N ARG A 30 -11.34 -15.92 4.08
CA ARG A 30 -11.99 -16.52 2.91
C ARG A 30 -13.23 -15.78 2.42
N THR A 31 -13.68 -14.76 3.13
CA THR A 31 -14.76 -13.89 2.63
C THR A 31 -14.25 -12.92 1.55
N MET A 32 -12.93 -12.77 1.45
CA MET A 32 -12.29 -11.95 0.43
C MET A 32 -12.07 -12.75 -0.86
N PRO A 33 -12.66 -12.33 -2.02
CA PRO A 33 -12.42 -12.98 -3.31
C PRO A 33 -10.93 -13.07 -3.67
N GLU A 34 -10.14 -12.09 -3.29
CA GLU A 34 -8.69 -12.07 -3.54
C GLU A 34 -7.97 -13.20 -2.83
N GLU A 35 -8.42 -13.61 -1.64
CA GLU A 35 -7.83 -14.73 -0.91
C GLU A 35 -8.06 -16.04 -1.66
N ILE A 36 -9.28 -16.28 -2.13
CA ILE A 36 -9.62 -17.45 -2.93
C ILE A 36 -8.80 -17.46 -4.23
N ASN A 37 -8.71 -16.33 -4.93
CA ASN A 37 -7.92 -16.20 -6.14
C ASN A 37 -6.44 -16.55 -5.91
N ARG A 38 -5.83 -16.08 -4.81
CA ARG A 38 -4.45 -16.41 -4.45
C ARG A 38 -4.25 -17.91 -4.26
N ILE A 39 -5.12 -18.54 -3.47
CA ILE A 39 -5.03 -19.98 -3.18
C ILE A 39 -5.14 -20.80 -4.49
N VAL A 40 -6.10 -20.49 -5.34
CA VAL A 40 -6.31 -21.21 -6.61
C VAL A 40 -5.13 -20.98 -7.56
N THR A 41 -4.64 -19.75 -7.68
CA THR A 41 -3.49 -19.42 -8.53
C THR A 41 -2.23 -20.16 -8.05
N ASP A 42 -1.96 -20.17 -6.75
CA ASP A 42 -0.83 -20.88 -6.16
C ASP A 42 -0.90 -22.39 -6.46
N ALA A 43 -2.07 -23.00 -6.27
CA ALA A 43 -2.28 -24.43 -6.50
C ALA A 43 -2.03 -24.85 -7.97
N LEU A 44 -2.34 -23.97 -8.93
CA LEU A 44 -2.20 -24.23 -10.37
C LEU A 44 -0.80 -23.88 -10.92
N SER A 45 0.03 -23.20 -10.13
CA SER A 45 1.32 -22.68 -10.60
C SER A 45 2.44 -23.73 -10.58
N ASP A 46 3.31 -23.65 -11.58
CA ASP A 46 4.55 -24.42 -11.68
C ASP A 46 5.71 -23.74 -10.96
N TYR A 47 5.74 -22.40 -10.96
CA TYR A 47 6.74 -21.55 -10.31
C TYR A 47 6.04 -20.55 -9.39
N LEU A 48 6.44 -20.49 -8.13
CA LEU A 48 5.88 -19.60 -7.12
C LEU A 48 6.95 -18.66 -6.60
N PHE A 49 6.90 -17.42 -7.04
CA PHE A 49 7.83 -16.37 -6.66
C PHE A 49 7.29 -15.60 -5.47
N THR A 50 7.88 -15.79 -4.30
CA THR A 50 7.41 -15.20 -3.05
C THR A 50 8.11 -13.89 -2.73
N SER A 51 7.36 -12.95 -2.16
CA SER A 51 7.84 -11.62 -1.78
C SER A 51 8.37 -11.56 -0.34
N GLU A 52 8.01 -12.52 0.51
CA GLU A 52 8.38 -12.58 1.93
C GLU A 52 8.43 -14.03 2.44
N LYS A 53 9.12 -14.24 3.56
CA LYS A 53 9.30 -15.60 4.13
C LYS A 53 7.98 -16.25 4.56
N SER A 54 7.00 -15.47 4.99
CA SER A 54 5.68 -16.00 5.37
C SER A 54 4.98 -16.63 4.18
N GLY A 55 5.15 -16.10 2.96
CA GLY A 55 4.65 -16.68 1.73
C GLY A 55 5.15 -18.12 1.53
N ASN A 56 6.46 -18.35 1.69
CA ASN A 56 7.03 -19.71 1.62
C ASN A 56 6.42 -20.63 2.69
N GLN A 57 6.27 -20.14 3.90
CA GLN A 57 5.72 -20.93 5.01
C GLN A 57 4.26 -21.33 4.75
N ASN A 58 3.44 -20.43 4.21
CA ASN A 58 2.06 -20.70 3.86
C ASN A 58 1.97 -21.78 2.78
N LEU A 59 2.73 -21.65 1.69
CA LEU A 59 2.75 -22.60 0.59
C LEU A 59 3.19 -24.00 1.05
N LEU A 60 4.23 -24.08 1.89
CA LEU A 60 4.68 -25.36 2.45
C LEU A 60 3.61 -26.00 3.34
N ARG A 61 2.89 -25.23 4.17
CA ARG A 61 1.77 -25.72 4.98
C ARG A 61 0.59 -26.21 4.13
N GLU A 62 0.41 -25.62 2.96
CA GLU A 62 -0.61 -26.01 1.98
C GLU A 62 -0.16 -27.22 1.11
N GLY A 63 1.01 -27.79 1.39
CA GLY A 63 1.53 -28.97 0.70
C GLY A 63 2.19 -28.70 -0.64
N ILE A 64 2.49 -27.46 -0.97
CA ILE A 64 3.21 -27.12 -2.21
C ILE A 64 4.68 -27.58 -2.09
N PRO A 65 5.21 -28.33 -3.07
CA PRO A 65 6.58 -28.81 -3.06
C PRO A 65 7.61 -27.69 -3.04
N ARG A 66 8.67 -27.84 -2.23
CA ARG A 66 9.70 -26.81 -2.02
C ARG A 66 10.40 -26.38 -3.31
N GLU A 67 10.59 -27.29 -4.25
CA GLU A 67 11.23 -27.05 -5.55
C GLU A 67 10.47 -26.09 -6.46
N LYS A 68 9.21 -25.82 -6.18
CA LYS A 68 8.40 -24.81 -6.87
C LYS A 68 8.52 -23.41 -6.27
N LEU A 69 9.13 -23.26 -5.07
CA LEU A 69 9.14 -22.04 -4.28
C LEU A 69 10.44 -21.28 -4.46
N PHE A 70 10.35 -20.02 -4.84
CA PHE A 70 11.50 -19.14 -5.06
C PHE A 70 11.28 -17.82 -4.30
N PHE A 71 12.06 -17.62 -3.25
CA PHE A 71 12.04 -16.34 -2.53
C PHE A 71 12.87 -15.30 -3.29
N VAL A 72 12.21 -14.36 -3.94
CA VAL A 72 12.84 -13.40 -4.86
C VAL A 72 12.76 -11.95 -4.38
N GLY A 73 11.90 -11.66 -3.40
CA GLY A 73 11.59 -10.30 -2.98
C GLY A 73 10.34 -9.76 -3.69
N ASN A 74 10.15 -8.45 -3.63
CA ASN A 74 8.87 -7.80 -3.95
C ASN A 74 8.98 -6.92 -5.20
N THR A 75 8.28 -7.28 -6.27
CA THR A 75 8.26 -6.54 -7.55
C THR A 75 7.57 -5.17 -7.45
N MET A 76 6.69 -4.96 -6.47
CA MET A 76 6.13 -3.63 -6.19
C MET A 76 7.23 -2.66 -5.75
N ILE A 77 8.20 -3.17 -4.98
CA ILE A 77 9.35 -2.39 -4.52
C ILE A 77 10.31 -2.06 -5.67
N ASP A 78 10.48 -2.97 -6.63
CA ASP A 78 11.25 -2.68 -7.86
C ASP A 78 10.64 -1.47 -8.59
N THR A 79 9.31 -1.46 -8.72
CA THR A 79 8.57 -0.38 -9.35
C THR A 79 8.72 0.94 -8.58
N LEU A 80 8.56 0.89 -7.25
CA LEU A 80 8.70 2.08 -6.39
C LEU A 80 10.10 2.69 -6.52
N LEU A 81 11.15 1.88 -6.34
CA LEU A 81 12.53 2.36 -6.39
C LEU A 81 12.88 2.92 -7.77
N LYS A 82 12.44 2.27 -8.84
CA LYS A 82 12.61 2.76 -10.23
C LYS A 82 11.97 4.12 -10.48
N HIS A 83 10.84 4.41 -9.83
CA HIS A 83 10.07 5.64 -10.06
C HIS A 83 10.31 6.72 -9.01
N ARG A 84 11.04 6.42 -7.93
CA ARG A 84 11.24 7.32 -6.79
C ARG A 84 11.84 8.66 -7.21
N ASP A 85 12.94 8.64 -7.97
CA ASP A 85 13.61 9.87 -8.40
C ASP A 85 12.72 10.70 -9.32
N LYS A 86 12.01 10.03 -10.24
CA LYS A 86 11.04 10.70 -11.12
C LYS A 86 9.89 11.33 -10.34
N ALA A 87 9.41 10.68 -9.30
CA ALA A 87 8.35 11.21 -8.44
C ALA A 87 8.77 12.48 -7.70
N GLN A 88 10.05 12.62 -7.32
CA GLN A 88 10.55 13.84 -6.66
C GLN A 88 10.42 15.11 -7.52
N HIS A 89 10.30 14.97 -8.85
CA HIS A 89 10.08 16.09 -9.76
C HIS A 89 8.60 16.46 -9.93
N SER A 90 7.68 15.77 -9.26
CA SER A 90 6.26 16.11 -9.29
C SER A 90 6.00 17.44 -8.60
N LYS A 91 5.15 18.25 -9.21
CA LYS A 91 4.68 19.53 -8.66
C LYS A 91 3.44 19.39 -7.77
N ILE A 92 3.09 18.19 -7.35
CA ILE A 92 1.85 17.95 -6.60
C ILE A 92 1.83 18.69 -5.27
N LEU A 93 2.96 18.78 -4.57
CA LEU A 93 3.06 19.49 -3.30
C LEU A 93 2.80 20.99 -3.45
N GLU A 94 3.28 21.59 -4.55
CA GLU A 94 3.00 22.98 -4.89
C GLU A 94 1.53 23.17 -5.26
N LYS A 95 1.00 22.31 -6.14
CA LYS A 95 -0.40 22.33 -6.57
C LYS A 95 -1.38 22.22 -5.40
N LEU A 96 -1.04 21.42 -4.39
CA LEU A 96 -1.84 21.26 -3.18
C LEU A 96 -1.59 22.37 -2.14
N GLY A 97 -0.69 23.30 -2.40
CA GLY A 97 -0.36 24.38 -1.45
C GLY A 97 0.32 23.87 -0.17
N LEU A 98 0.99 22.71 -0.24
CA LEU A 98 1.75 22.14 0.87
C LEU A 98 3.13 22.77 1.03
N ILE A 99 3.60 23.50 0.03
CA ILE A 99 4.86 24.24 0.08
C ILE A 99 4.55 25.72 0.33
N ASN A 100 5.07 26.26 1.41
CA ASN A 100 4.97 27.69 1.69
C ASN A 100 6.07 28.45 0.94
N LEU A 101 5.72 29.03 -0.20
CA LEU A 101 6.62 29.78 -1.08
C LEU A 101 7.07 31.13 -0.48
N GLU A 102 6.42 31.61 0.59
CA GLU A 102 6.75 32.89 1.23
C GLU A 102 7.92 32.77 2.22
N LEU A 103 8.24 31.57 2.69
CA LEU A 103 9.35 31.32 3.60
C LEU A 103 10.64 31.10 2.80
N LYS A 104 11.49 32.12 2.70
CA LYS A 104 12.80 32.07 2.00
C LYS A 104 13.91 31.36 2.78
N THR A 105 13.60 30.41 3.66
CA THR A 105 14.61 29.67 4.43
C THR A 105 14.88 28.32 3.81
N GLU A 106 16.15 27.94 3.67
CA GLU A 106 16.62 26.72 3.01
C GLU A 106 16.17 25.41 3.67
N ASN A 107 15.52 25.44 4.83
CA ASN A 107 15.06 24.26 5.55
C ASN A 107 13.54 24.25 5.73
N SER A 108 12.89 23.41 4.93
CA SER A 108 11.52 22.94 5.01
C SER A 108 10.39 23.99 4.95
N ASN A 109 10.12 24.48 3.74
CA ASN A 109 8.86 25.19 3.45
C ASN A 109 7.64 24.22 3.38
N LEU A 110 7.83 22.96 3.71
CA LEU A 110 6.80 21.94 3.61
C LEU A 110 5.92 21.91 4.87
N ILE A 111 4.64 22.13 4.71
CA ILE A 111 3.64 21.97 5.77
C ILE A 111 3.56 20.49 6.14
N PRO A 112 3.72 20.09 7.41
CA PRO A 112 3.53 18.71 7.83
C PRO A 112 2.09 18.24 7.55
N TYR A 113 1.92 17.05 6.95
CA TYR A 113 0.61 16.47 6.63
C TYR A 113 0.60 14.95 6.74
N GLY A 114 -0.61 14.39 6.86
CA GLY A 114 -0.88 12.97 6.70
C GLY A 114 -1.52 12.68 5.34
N VAL A 115 -1.33 11.46 4.85
CA VAL A 115 -2.00 10.96 3.64
C VAL A 115 -2.99 9.87 4.04
N LEU A 116 -4.21 9.95 3.51
CA LEU A 116 -5.27 8.95 3.70
C LEU A 116 -5.55 8.25 2.38
N THR A 117 -5.65 6.92 2.42
CA THR A 117 -6.31 6.13 1.37
C THR A 117 -7.36 5.22 1.99
N LEU A 118 -8.58 5.28 1.48
CA LEU A 118 -9.71 4.53 2.02
C LEU A 118 -10.66 4.14 0.88
N HIS A 119 -10.75 2.84 0.59
CA HIS A 119 -11.53 2.35 -0.55
C HIS A 119 -12.03 0.89 -0.39
N ARG A 120 -11.67 0.20 0.71
CA ARG A 120 -12.14 -1.16 0.91
C ARG A 120 -13.62 -1.20 1.26
N PRO A 121 -14.38 -2.14 0.64
CA PRO A 121 -15.82 -2.29 0.92
C PRO A 121 -16.14 -2.41 2.41
N SER A 122 -15.33 -3.20 3.15
CA SER A 122 -15.51 -3.37 4.60
C SER A 122 -15.47 -2.07 5.41
N ASN A 123 -14.79 -1.03 4.90
CA ASN A 123 -14.62 0.24 5.58
C ASN A 123 -15.59 1.32 5.10
N VAL A 124 -15.96 1.31 3.80
CA VAL A 124 -16.70 2.40 3.19
C VAL A 124 -18.13 2.05 2.80
N ASP A 125 -18.51 0.76 2.71
CA ASP A 125 -19.85 0.34 2.29
C ASP A 125 -20.83 0.22 3.47
N ASN A 126 -20.34 0.17 4.71
CA ASN A 126 -21.19 0.22 5.91
C ASN A 126 -21.13 1.61 6.54
N GLU A 127 -22.27 2.29 6.61
CA GLU A 127 -22.39 3.66 7.08
C GLU A 127 -21.85 3.84 8.51
N GLU A 128 -22.17 2.94 9.43
CA GLU A 128 -21.72 3.03 10.83
C GLU A 128 -20.19 2.88 10.96
N THR A 129 -19.61 1.91 10.24
CA THR A 129 -18.16 1.70 10.21
C THR A 129 -17.46 2.92 9.63
N PHE A 130 -17.96 3.43 8.50
CA PHE A 130 -17.36 4.59 7.85
C PHE A 130 -17.46 5.84 8.74
N ARG A 131 -18.61 6.05 9.42
CA ARG A 131 -18.79 7.15 10.39
C ARG A 131 -17.77 7.09 11.52
N LYS A 132 -17.57 5.92 12.14
CA LYS A 132 -16.58 5.72 13.22
C LYS A 132 -15.16 6.02 12.76
N ILE A 133 -14.79 5.60 11.55
CA ILE A 133 -13.49 5.91 10.96
C ILE A 133 -13.36 7.42 10.75
N LEU A 134 -14.37 8.09 10.20
CA LEU A 134 -14.34 9.54 9.96
C LEU A 134 -14.24 10.35 11.25
N GLU A 135 -14.92 9.92 12.31
CA GLU A 135 -14.80 10.55 13.65
C GLU A 135 -13.35 10.46 14.16
N ALA A 136 -12.71 9.30 14.07
CA ALA A 136 -11.32 9.14 14.43
C ALA A 136 -10.39 10.01 13.57
N LEU A 137 -10.61 10.05 12.25
CA LEU A 137 -9.80 10.85 11.33
C LEU A 137 -9.95 12.36 11.59
N LYS A 138 -11.11 12.83 12.02
CA LYS A 138 -11.31 14.22 12.46
C LYS A 138 -10.47 14.57 13.69
N GLU A 139 -10.38 13.65 14.66
CA GLU A 139 -9.50 13.86 15.83
C GLU A 139 -8.03 13.90 15.40
N VAL A 140 -7.58 12.99 14.54
CA VAL A 140 -6.22 13.01 13.98
C VAL A 140 -5.95 14.30 13.21
N ALA A 141 -6.93 14.80 12.46
CA ALA A 141 -6.81 16.04 11.70
C ALA A 141 -6.60 17.29 12.55
N LYS A 142 -6.89 17.24 13.86
CA LYS A 142 -6.55 18.33 14.80
C LYS A 142 -5.04 18.50 15.03
N HIS A 143 -4.25 17.48 14.69
CA HIS A 143 -2.78 17.49 14.85
C HIS A 143 -2.05 17.89 13.57
N LEU A 144 -2.61 17.54 12.39
CA LEU A 144 -2.06 17.89 11.07
C LEU A 144 -3.13 17.76 9.99
N PRO A 145 -3.07 18.54 8.89
CA PRO A 145 -3.98 18.34 7.77
C PRO A 145 -3.82 16.93 7.19
N ILE A 146 -4.94 16.29 6.85
CA ILE A 146 -4.97 15.01 6.17
C ILE A 146 -5.31 15.25 4.70
N ILE A 147 -4.52 14.72 3.78
CA ILE A 147 -4.77 14.76 2.33
C ILE A 147 -5.37 13.43 1.92
N PHE A 148 -6.54 13.48 1.33
CA PHE A 148 -7.28 12.31 0.92
C PHE A 148 -7.54 12.32 -0.60
N PRO A 149 -6.65 11.74 -1.43
CA PRO A 149 -6.97 11.44 -2.82
C PRO A 149 -8.05 10.37 -2.87
N ALA A 150 -9.31 10.80 -3.02
CA ALA A 150 -10.44 9.92 -2.83
C ALA A 150 -10.80 9.18 -4.13
N HIS A 151 -10.89 7.85 -4.04
CA HIS A 151 -11.38 7.02 -5.13
C HIS A 151 -12.86 7.33 -5.43
N PRO A 152 -13.32 7.32 -6.70
CA PRO A 152 -14.70 7.63 -7.07
C PRO A 152 -15.76 6.84 -6.29
N ARG A 153 -15.50 5.56 -6.00
CA ARG A 153 -16.36 4.72 -5.16
C ARG A 153 -16.57 5.35 -3.78
N THR A 154 -15.48 5.77 -3.13
CA THR A 154 -15.55 6.37 -1.79
C THR A 154 -16.24 7.71 -1.82
N VAL A 155 -16.04 8.52 -2.87
CA VAL A 155 -16.75 9.78 -3.07
C VAL A 155 -18.26 9.54 -3.20
N ASN A 156 -18.68 8.49 -3.91
CA ASN A 156 -20.10 8.13 -4.01
C ASN A 156 -20.69 7.75 -2.65
N ARG A 157 -19.96 6.98 -1.82
CA ARG A 157 -20.38 6.64 -0.45
C ARG A 157 -20.45 7.85 0.48
N ILE A 158 -19.51 8.79 0.35
CA ILE A 158 -19.53 10.07 1.10
C ILE A 158 -20.83 10.83 0.81
N LYS A 159 -21.24 10.90 -0.46
CA LYS A 159 -22.50 11.56 -0.88
C LYS A 159 -23.73 10.79 -0.41
N GLU A 160 -23.74 9.46 -0.60
CA GLU A 160 -24.87 8.58 -0.23
C GLU A 160 -25.19 8.66 1.27
N PHE A 161 -24.13 8.69 2.12
CA PHE A 161 -24.27 8.76 3.57
C PHE A 161 -24.28 10.19 4.13
N HIS A 162 -24.30 11.20 3.28
CA HIS A 162 -24.32 12.63 3.66
C HIS A 162 -23.14 13.05 4.55
N PHE A 163 -21.95 12.54 4.25
CA PHE A 163 -20.71 12.83 4.99
C PHE A 163 -19.87 13.98 4.41
N GLU A 164 -20.37 14.73 3.43
CA GLU A 164 -19.64 15.83 2.76
C GLU A 164 -19.08 16.85 3.75
N LYS A 165 -19.84 17.14 4.83
CA LYS A 165 -19.41 18.08 5.89
C LYS A 165 -18.19 17.62 6.69
N CYS A 166 -17.80 16.34 6.55
CA CYS A 166 -16.59 15.81 7.19
C CYS A 166 -15.30 16.20 6.45
N PHE A 167 -15.44 16.70 5.24
CA PHE A 167 -14.33 16.96 4.33
C PHE A 167 -14.29 18.43 3.91
N TYR A 168 -13.07 18.92 3.71
CA TYR A 168 -12.86 20.13 2.95
C TYR A 168 -12.65 19.72 1.48
N LEU A 169 -13.61 20.10 0.63
CA LEU A 169 -13.53 19.87 -0.81
C LEU A 169 -12.73 21.03 -1.42
N ALA A 170 -11.55 20.75 -1.87
CA ALA A 170 -10.74 21.74 -2.58
C ALA A 170 -11.34 21.99 -3.97
N ALA A 171 -11.73 23.22 -4.25
CA ALA A 171 -12.36 23.60 -5.53
C ALA A 171 -11.39 23.41 -6.72
N GLN A 172 -11.91 22.90 -7.84
CA GLN A 172 -11.15 22.47 -9.02
C GLN A 172 -10.36 23.55 -9.77
N ASN A 173 -10.50 24.84 -9.45
CA ASN A 173 -10.04 25.96 -10.30
C ASN A 173 -9.10 26.98 -9.66
N SER A 174 -8.52 26.69 -8.50
CA SER A 174 -7.52 27.57 -7.89
C SER A 174 -6.42 26.74 -7.22
N THR A 175 -5.24 27.31 -6.99
CA THR A 175 -4.21 26.73 -6.15
C THR A 175 -4.86 26.16 -4.90
N LEU A 176 -4.88 24.83 -4.75
CA LEU A 176 -5.58 24.14 -3.69
C LEU A 176 -4.95 24.57 -2.36
N LYS A 177 -5.53 25.55 -1.69
CA LYS A 177 -5.07 25.89 -0.32
C LYS A 177 -5.63 24.84 0.62
N ILE A 178 -4.78 23.92 1.05
CA ILE A 178 -5.09 22.97 2.09
C ILE A 178 -5.52 23.71 3.34
N LYS A 179 -6.63 23.26 3.90
CA LYS A 179 -7.14 23.78 5.15
C LYS A 179 -6.53 23.00 6.31
N ASN A 180 -5.81 23.68 7.18
CA ASN A 180 -5.28 23.08 8.40
C ASN A 180 -6.40 22.51 9.27
N TYR A 181 -6.11 21.45 10.02
CA TYR A 181 -7.06 20.78 10.92
C TYR A 181 -8.29 20.17 10.24
N HIS A 182 -8.16 19.79 8.95
CA HIS A 182 -9.25 19.19 8.16
C HIS A 182 -8.74 17.98 7.37
N ILE A 183 -9.72 17.14 6.99
CA ILE A 183 -9.53 16.12 5.97
C ILE A 183 -9.78 16.79 4.61
N ASN A 184 -8.72 17.01 3.86
CA ASN A 184 -8.77 17.66 2.55
C ASN A 184 -8.98 16.60 1.48
N CYS A 185 -10.19 16.49 0.95
CA CYS A 185 -10.52 15.57 -0.12
C CYS A 185 -10.11 16.18 -1.47
N VAL A 186 -9.28 15.45 -2.21
CA VAL A 186 -8.79 15.83 -3.54
C VAL A 186 -9.10 14.73 -4.55
N GLU A 187 -9.01 15.05 -5.85
CA GLU A 187 -9.16 14.06 -6.91
C GLU A 187 -8.11 12.95 -6.84
N PRO A 188 -8.41 11.76 -7.39
CA PRO A 188 -7.42 10.70 -7.51
C PRO A 188 -6.16 11.18 -8.23
N LEU A 189 -5.01 10.80 -7.69
CA LEU A 189 -3.71 11.17 -8.22
C LEU A 189 -3.12 10.06 -9.10
N GLY A 190 -2.35 10.45 -10.12
CA GLY A 190 -1.49 9.51 -10.83
C GLY A 190 -0.38 8.97 -9.94
N TYR A 191 0.18 7.81 -10.29
CA TYR A 191 1.15 7.10 -9.45
C TYR A 191 2.34 7.96 -9.01
N LEU A 192 2.95 8.74 -9.92
CA LEU A 192 4.11 9.58 -9.59
C LEU A 192 3.75 10.72 -8.62
N ASP A 193 2.59 11.34 -8.82
CA ASP A 193 2.11 12.40 -7.94
C ASP A 193 1.77 11.83 -6.55
N PHE A 194 1.12 10.67 -6.52
CA PHE A 194 0.81 9.99 -5.26
C PHE A 194 2.08 9.53 -4.53
N LEU A 195 3.06 8.99 -5.23
CA LEU A 195 4.35 8.58 -4.65
C LEU A 195 5.11 9.79 -4.08
N CYS A 196 5.10 10.92 -4.78
CA CYS A 196 5.67 12.18 -4.27
C CYS A 196 4.96 12.63 -2.99
N LEU A 197 3.63 12.68 -3.02
CA LEU A 197 2.79 13.06 -1.88
C LEU A 197 3.05 12.14 -0.68
N MET A 198 3.05 10.83 -0.89
CA MET A 198 3.29 9.85 0.17
C MET A 198 4.71 9.95 0.72
N SER A 199 5.73 10.09 -0.14
CA SER A 199 7.14 10.11 0.27
C SER A 199 7.49 11.25 1.22
N SER A 200 6.72 12.34 1.22
CA SER A 200 6.94 13.52 2.05
C SER A 200 5.97 13.62 3.24
N ALA A 201 5.08 12.63 3.40
CA ALA A 201 4.10 12.63 4.48
C ALA A 201 4.73 12.30 5.85
N LYS A 202 4.16 12.86 6.92
CA LYS A 202 4.51 12.50 8.31
C LYS A 202 3.85 11.20 8.76
N LEU A 203 2.73 10.84 8.14
CA LEU A 203 1.93 9.69 8.47
C LEU A 203 1.12 9.26 7.25
N VAL A 204 0.99 7.95 7.04
CA VAL A 204 0.05 7.38 6.07
C VAL A 204 -0.99 6.55 6.82
N ILE A 205 -2.27 6.81 6.54
CA ILE A 205 -3.40 6.05 7.06
C ILE A 205 -4.04 5.35 5.86
N THR A 206 -4.17 4.02 5.91
CA THR A 206 -4.56 3.26 4.71
C THR A 206 -5.36 2.00 5.02
N ASP A 207 -6.15 1.55 4.06
CA ASP A 207 -6.70 0.18 4.01
C ASP A 207 -6.10 -0.66 2.87
N SER A 208 -5.14 -0.12 2.14
CA SER A 208 -4.47 -0.76 1.01
C SER A 208 -3.30 -1.64 1.44
N GLY A 209 -3.21 -2.86 0.88
CA GLY A 209 -2.06 -3.74 1.10
C GLY A 209 -0.76 -3.21 0.49
N GLY A 210 -0.79 -2.71 -0.75
CA GLY A 210 0.40 -2.19 -1.43
C GLY A 210 1.03 -0.98 -0.72
N ILE A 211 0.20 -0.08 -0.18
CA ILE A 211 0.68 1.09 0.57
C ILE A 211 1.48 0.69 1.82
N GLN A 212 1.12 -0.42 2.48
CA GLN A 212 1.89 -0.94 3.62
C GLN A 212 3.32 -1.33 3.23
N GLU A 213 3.51 -1.85 2.01
CA GLU A 213 4.81 -2.22 1.46
C GLU A 213 5.62 -0.98 1.08
N GLU A 214 4.99 -0.05 0.36
CA GLU A 214 5.63 1.19 -0.08
C GLU A 214 6.08 2.05 1.10
N THR A 215 5.23 2.25 2.11
CA THR A 215 5.57 3.01 3.33
C THR A 215 6.70 2.35 4.14
N THR A 216 6.79 1.01 4.12
CA THR A 216 7.90 0.29 4.76
C THR A 216 9.25 0.67 4.12
N ILE A 217 9.33 0.73 2.79
CA ILE A 217 10.54 1.13 2.07
C ILE A 217 10.86 2.62 2.23
N LEU A 218 9.83 3.45 2.18
CA LEU A 218 9.95 4.89 2.37
C LEU A 218 10.22 5.28 3.83
N ARG A 219 10.12 4.32 4.76
CA ARG A 219 10.27 4.52 6.22
C ARG A 219 9.28 5.52 6.80
N ILE A 220 8.07 5.57 6.25
CA ILE A 220 7.01 6.45 6.71
C ILE A 220 6.11 5.67 7.65
N PRO A 221 5.73 6.21 8.81
CA PRO A 221 4.76 5.60 9.71
C PRO A 221 3.46 5.29 8.96
N CYS A 222 2.97 4.06 9.09
CA CYS A 222 1.76 3.59 8.43
C CYS A 222 0.78 3.03 9.47
N VAL A 223 -0.46 3.50 9.42
CA VAL A 223 -1.58 3.01 10.24
C VAL A 223 -2.60 2.36 9.33
N THR A 224 -2.80 1.05 9.49
CA THR A 224 -3.66 0.26 8.61
C THR A 224 -5.02 0.01 9.25
N LEU A 225 -6.06 0.49 8.58
CA LEU A 225 -7.48 0.39 8.99
C LEU A 225 -8.07 -0.96 8.56
N ARG A 226 -7.49 -2.05 9.05
CA ARG A 226 -7.91 -3.43 8.79
C ARG A 226 -7.71 -4.29 10.03
N GLU A 227 -8.48 -5.37 10.16
CA GLU A 227 -8.31 -6.36 11.24
C GLU A 227 -7.15 -7.32 10.96
N ASN A 228 -6.79 -7.53 9.70
CA ASN A 228 -5.72 -8.42 9.26
C ASN A 228 -4.92 -7.82 8.10
N THR A 229 -3.82 -8.49 7.75
CA THR A 229 -3.06 -8.19 6.54
C THR A 229 -2.49 -9.46 5.93
N GLU A 230 -2.45 -9.51 4.61
CA GLU A 230 -1.74 -10.53 3.85
C GLU A 230 -0.21 -10.27 3.80
N ARG A 231 0.25 -9.17 4.38
CA ARG A 231 1.65 -8.72 4.38
C ARG A 231 2.19 -8.53 5.81
N PRO A 232 2.24 -9.59 6.63
CA PRO A 232 2.64 -9.49 8.05
C PRO A 232 4.06 -8.93 8.23
N VAL A 233 4.94 -9.05 7.24
CA VAL A 233 6.31 -8.51 7.28
C VAL A 233 6.31 -6.99 7.44
N THR A 234 5.31 -6.27 6.90
CA THR A 234 5.20 -4.81 7.03
C THR A 234 4.96 -4.37 8.48
N ALA A 235 4.25 -5.18 9.25
CA ALA A 235 3.97 -4.93 10.67
C ALA A 235 5.10 -5.45 11.58
N THR A 236 5.71 -6.59 11.26
CA THR A 236 6.75 -7.20 12.12
C THR A 236 8.14 -6.60 11.90
N GLN A 237 8.46 -6.17 10.69
CA GLN A 237 9.76 -5.58 10.32
C GLN A 237 9.64 -4.14 9.79
N GLY A 238 8.53 -3.80 9.15
CA GLY A 238 8.29 -2.49 8.55
C GLY A 238 7.75 -1.43 9.52
N THR A 239 7.13 -0.40 8.97
CA THR A 239 6.60 0.77 9.69
C THR A 239 5.11 0.69 9.97
N ASN A 240 4.45 -0.40 9.57
CA ASN A 240 3.01 -0.56 9.61
C ASN A 240 2.50 -1.02 10.98
N VAL A 241 1.34 -0.48 11.40
CA VAL A 241 0.56 -0.95 12.55
C VAL A 241 -0.88 -1.18 12.12
N ILE A 242 -1.40 -2.36 12.47
CA ILE A 242 -2.77 -2.77 12.14
C ILE A 242 -3.66 -2.41 13.33
N VAL A 243 -4.68 -1.57 13.10
CA VAL A 243 -5.53 -1.01 14.17
C VAL A 243 -7.01 -1.41 14.07
N GLY A 244 -7.40 -2.05 12.97
CA GLY A 244 -8.80 -2.31 12.69
C GLY A 244 -9.58 -1.03 12.41
N THR A 245 -10.86 -1.04 12.79
CA THR A 245 -11.77 0.09 12.64
C THR A 245 -12.13 0.75 13.98
N ASN A 246 -11.41 0.41 15.06
CA ASN A 246 -11.64 0.98 16.38
C ASN A 246 -11.17 2.44 16.44
N PRO A 247 -12.06 3.43 16.67
CA PRO A 247 -11.72 4.85 16.61
C PRO A 247 -10.60 5.25 17.58
N ARG A 248 -10.64 4.74 18.81
CA ARG A 248 -9.64 5.06 19.82
C ARG A 248 -8.25 4.56 19.43
N LYS A 249 -8.15 3.31 18.96
CA LYS A 249 -6.88 2.76 18.46
C LYS A 249 -6.33 3.55 17.27
N ILE A 250 -7.20 3.98 16.36
CA ILE A 250 -6.80 4.80 15.20
C ILE A 250 -6.15 6.09 15.69
N VAL A 251 -6.81 6.83 16.60
CA VAL A 251 -6.29 8.10 17.14
C VAL A 251 -4.98 7.86 17.90
N ASP A 252 -4.98 6.94 18.86
CA ASP A 252 -3.82 6.66 19.71
C ASP A 252 -2.57 6.32 18.89
N GLU A 253 -2.73 5.45 17.88
CA GLU A 253 -1.63 5.01 17.04
C GLU A 253 -1.15 6.09 16.05
N CYS A 254 -2.06 6.92 15.53
CA CYS A 254 -1.69 8.08 14.70
C CYS A 254 -0.90 9.11 15.52
N VAL A 255 -1.38 9.48 16.70
CA VAL A 255 -0.71 10.42 17.60
C VAL A 255 0.66 9.87 18.05
N SER A 256 0.73 8.59 18.42
CA SER A 256 2.00 7.94 18.75
C SER A 256 3.01 8.01 17.62
N ALA A 257 2.56 7.78 16.37
CA ALA A 257 3.40 7.88 15.18
C ALA A 257 3.93 9.30 14.96
N LEU A 258 3.09 10.32 15.16
CA LEU A 258 3.47 11.73 15.01
C LEU A 258 4.47 12.19 16.07
N ASN A 259 4.41 11.65 17.28
CA ASN A 259 5.32 11.94 18.38
C ASN A 259 6.69 11.23 18.25
N GLY A 260 6.93 10.50 17.15
CA GLY A 260 8.21 9.83 16.92
C GLY A 260 8.45 8.60 17.79
N ASN A 261 7.42 8.11 18.50
CA ASN A 261 7.50 6.94 19.40
C ASN A 261 7.69 5.61 18.65
N ARG A 262 7.89 5.65 17.33
CA ARG A 262 8.12 4.46 16.50
C ARG A 262 9.54 4.45 15.97
N SER A 263 10.30 3.46 16.42
CA SER A 263 11.61 3.17 15.83
C SER A 263 11.44 2.67 14.40
N HIS A 264 12.30 3.16 13.49
CA HIS A 264 12.41 2.61 12.14
C HIS A 264 12.80 1.13 12.26
N LYS A 265 11.93 0.25 11.79
CA LYS A 265 12.21 -1.17 11.71
C LYS A 265 13.07 -1.47 10.48
N ARG A 266 13.43 -2.73 10.30
CA ARG A 266 14.30 -3.17 9.21
C ARG A 266 13.55 -3.23 7.89
N ILE A 267 14.26 -3.00 6.78
CA ILE A 267 13.76 -3.34 5.45
C ILE A 267 13.73 -4.86 5.33
N PRO A 268 12.63 -5.47 4.88
CA PRO A 268 12.55 -6.91 4.66
C PRO A 268 13.59 -7.41 3.66
N ALA A 269 14.03 -8.65 3.82
CA ALA A 269 15.02 -9.25 2.93
C ALA A 269 14.54 -9.28 1.48
N PHE A 270 15.44 -8.97 0.54
CA PHE A 270 15.19 -8.89 -0.90
C PHE A 270 14.18 -7.81 -1.36
N TRP A 271 13.86 -6.87 -0.50
CA TRP A 271 13.10 -5.67 -0.89
C TRP A 271 14.08 -4.58 -1.36
N ASP A 272 14.88 -4.90 -2.36
CA ASP A 272 16.06 -4.13 -2.82
C ASP A 272 15.98 -3.64 -4.27
N GLY A 273 14.80 -3.80 -4.92
CA GLY A 273 14.61 -3.36 -6.30
C GLY A 273 15.12 -4.34 -7.36
N LYS A 274 15.40 -5.60 -7.00
CA LYS A 274 15.98 -6.63 -7.89
C LYS A 274 15.14 -7.92 -7.95
N ALA A 275 13.89 -7.89 -7.55
CA ALA A 275 13.04 -9.07 -7.57
C ALA A 275 12.77 -9.54 -9.00
N GLY A 276 12.50 -8.61 -9.93
CA GLY A 276 12.34 -8.90 -11.35
C GLY A 276 13.56 -9.58 -11.98
N ASP A 277 14.77 -9.09 -11.69
CA ASP A 277 16.01 -9.69 -12.18
C ASP A 277 16.17 -11.12 -11.69
N ARG A 278 15.89 -11.40 -10.41
CA ARG A 278 15.93 -12.75 -9.83
C ARG A 278 14.92 -13.69 -10.50
N ILE A 279 13.69 -13.22 -10.74
CA ILE A 279 12.66 -13.99 -11.45
C ILE A 279 13.13 -14.38 -12.85
N VAL A 280 13.64 -13.42 -13.63
CA VAL A 280 14.12 -13.66 -15.00
C VAL A 280 15.29 -14.64 -14.99
N SER A 281 16.25 -14.50 -14.07
CA SER A 281 17.40 -15.41 -13.97
C SER A 281 16.99 -16.84 -13.66
N ILE A 282 16.05 -17.04 -12.71
CA ILE A 282 15.54 -18.37 -12.34
C ILE A 282 14.81 -19.01 -13.54
N LEU A 283 13.97 -18.25 -14.24
CA LEU A 283 13.25 -18.76 -15.39
C LEU A 283 14.19 -19.14 -16.52
N ALA A 284 15.21 -18.33 -16.83
CA ALA A 284 16.20 -18.62 -17.86
C ALA A 284 16.99 -19.91 -17.54
N GLU A 285 17.42 -20.09 -16.28
CA GLU A 285 18.09 -21.31 -15.83
C GLU A 285 17.22 -22.56 -15.99
N ARG A 286 15.96 -22.51 -15.52
CA ARG A 286 15.04 -23.64 -15.61
C ARG A 286 14.67 -24.02 -17.04
N MET A 287 14.54 -23.04 -17.93
CA MET A 287 14.28 -23.29 -19.35
C MET A 287 15.47 -23.92 -20.06
N SER A 288 16.69 -23.58 -19.67
CA SER A 288 17.92 -24.20 -20.25
C SER A 288 18.10 -25.66 -19.81
N GLN A 289 17.67 -26.02 -18.59
CA GLN A 289 17.72 -27.40 -18.07
C GLN A 289 16.63 -28.32 -18.64
N SER A 290 15.63 -27.74 -19.30
CA SER A 290 14.49 -28.48 -19.88
C SER A 290 14.71 -28.87 -21.35
N LYS A 291 15.82 -28.47 -21.94
CA LYS A 291 16.31 -28.91 -23.26
C LYS A 291 17.14 -30.17 -23.12
#